data_2bedf9d9448385e0febc2fbab6ce6cbd
#
_entry.id   2bedf9d9448385e0febc2fbab6ce6cbd
#
_cell.length_a   1.000
_cell.length_b   1.000
_cell.length_c   1.000
_cell.angle_alpha   90.00
_cell.angle_beta   90.00
_cell.angle_gamma   90.00
#
_symmetry.space_group_name_H-M   'P 1'
#
loop_
_entity.id
_entity.type
_entity.pdbx_description
1 polymer ?
#
loop_
_entity_poly.entity_id
_entity_poly.type
_entity_poly.pdbx_seq_one_letter_code
_entity_poly.pdbx_strand_id
1 'polypeptide(L)'
;MRIDVGLCVACGDCLPQCPLGVIKMDDVAVIDRDECVECGACLRSAVCPVDAFISEAAQRPFRVGFSDPLPAKLTGIAGRGTEEMKTNDVTGRFKKGRIGIAIEPGRPGTGARFYDIEKLTIAMAQLGAHFEPKNPLTMLMDVKTGKIKEGILNEKVMSAVIECDFSEGKLKEAIDTLDKVAEQVDCVFSIACIGRTEADGSVPVEKVLKKLGIPYYPNGKTNLGMGRPLAEGDM
;
A
#
# COMPACT_ATOMS: atom_id res chain seq x y z
N MET A 1 10.26 11.80 -13.10
CA MET A 1 10.14 11.55 -14.56
C MET A 1 9.81 12.85 -15.25
N ARG A 2 10.44 13.19 -16.35
CA ARG A 2 10.09 14.31 -17.24
C ARG A 2 10.23 13.92 -18.70
N ILE A 3 9.70 14.72 -19.59
CA ILE A 3 9.83 14.56 -21.03
C ILE A 3 10.77 15.67 -21.54
N ASP A 4 11.70 15.32 -22.42
CA ASP A 4 12.50 16.29 -23.15
C ASP A 4 11.63 16.91 -24.24
N VAL A 5 11.28 18.17 -24.04
CA VAL A 5 10.39 18.89 -24.96
C VAL A 5 11.03 19.15 -26.32
N GLY A 6 12.36 19.18 -26.39
CA GLY A 6 13.12 19.35 -27.63
C GLY A 6 13.15 18.09 -28.49
N LEU A 7 12.93 16.92 -27.90
CA LEU A 7 12.85 15.65 -28.61
C LEU A 7 11.41 15.21 -28.89
N CYS A 8 10.44 15.66 -28.06
CA CYS A 8 9.07 15.19 -28.16
C CYS A 8 8.40 15.59 -29.51
N VAL A 9 7.89 14.59 -30.20
CA VAL A 9 7.20 14.75 -31.50
C VAL A 9 5.67 14.81 -31.37
N ALA A 10 5.15 14.97 -30.15
CA ALA A 10 3.72 15.10 -29.84
C ALA A 10 2.83 13.95 -30.36
N CYS A 11 3.32 12.72 -30.44
CA CYS A 11 2.56 11.57 -30.95
C CYS A 11 1.43 11.11 -30.01
N GLY A 12 1.51 11.39 -28.71
CA GLY A 12 0.49 11.05 -27.72
C GLY A 12 0.52 9.62 -27.17
N ASP A 13 1.36 8.73 -27.70
CA ASP A 13 1.42 7.31 -27.34
C ASP A 13 1.75 7.05 -25.86
N CYS A 14 2.36 8.01 -25.19
CA CYS A 14 2.71 7.95 -23.78
C CYS A 14 1.54 8.23 -22.83
N LEU A 15 0.47 8.90 -23.25
CA LEU A 15 -0.64 9.30 -22.38
C LEU A 15 -1.33 8.10 -21.74
N PRO A 16 -1.72 7.04 -22.46
CA PRO A 16 -2.38 5.88 -21.89
C PRO A 16 -1.45 5.01 -21.03
N GLN A 17 -0.14 5.24 -21.09
CA GLN A 17 0.83 4.48 -20.30
C GLN A 17 0.92 4.93 -18.85
N CYS A 18 0.38 6.11 -18.53
CA CYS A 18 0.40 6.62 -17.17
C CYS A 18 -0.80 6.09 -16.36
N PRO A 19 -0.61 5.24 -15.35
CA PRO A 19 -1.70 4.69 -14.55
C PRO A 19 -2.44 5.76 -13.72
N LEU A 20 -1.80 6.92 -13.50
CA LEU A 20 -2.39 8.05 -12.77
C LEU A 20 -2.90 9.16 -13.70
N GLY A 21 -2.73 9.02 -15.01
CA GLY A 21 -3.16 10.02 -15.98
C GLY A 21 -2.49 11.39 -15.84
N VAL A 22 -1.25 11.43 -15.34
CA VAL A 22 -0.51 12.68 -15.08
C VAL A 22 0.34 13.14 -16.26
N ILE A 23 0.32 12.42 -17.39
CA ILE A 23 0.87 12.87 -18.67
C ILE A 23 -0.25 13.58 -19.44
N LYS A 24 -0.05 14.83 -19.77
CA LYS A 24 -1.00 15.65 -20.52
C LYS A 24 -0.40 16.03 -21.85
N MET A 25 -1.24 16.27 -22.85
CA MET A 25 -0.84 16.85 -24.13
C MET A 25 -1.18 18.33 -24.13
N ASP A 26 -0.17 19.12 -24.40
CA ASP A 26 -0.26 20.50 -24.80
C ASP A 26 0.34 20.61 -26.23
N ASP A 27 1.19 21.55 -26.56
CA ASP A 27 1.98 21.51 -27.81
C ASP A 27 2.85 20.25 -27.89
N VAL A 28 3.35 19.80 -26.74
CA VAL A 28 4.08 18.54 -26.55
C VAL A 28 3.54 17.80 -25.32
N ALA A 29 3.92 16.54 -25.14
CA ALA A 29 3.56 15.81 -23.93
C ALA A 29 4.31 16.37 -22.72
N VAL A 30 3.58 16.65 -21.61
CA VAL A 30 4.12 17.15 -20.35
C VAL A 30 3.70 16.25 -19.20
N ILE A 31 4.59 16.05 -18.24
CA ILE A 31 4.30 15.29 -17.02
C ILE A 31 4.08 16.29 -15.87
N ASP A 32 2.94 16.17 -15.17
CA ASP A 32 2.79 16.82 -13.88
C ASP A 32 3.74 16.17 -12.90
N ARG A 33 4.84 16.86 -12.59
CA ARG A 33 5.93 16.34 -11.77
C ARG A 33 5.53 16.20 -10.30
N ASP A 34 4.60 17.00 -9.82
CA ASP A 34 4.13 16.90 -8.44
C ASP A 34 3.25 15.65 -8.25
N GLU A 35 2.44 15.34 -9.22
CA GLU A 35 1.57 14.18 -9.23
C GLU A 35 2.28 12.88 -9.68
N CYS A 36 3.41 12.96 -10.37
CA CYS A 36 4.18 11.80 -10.84
C CYS A 36 4.81 11.02 -9.67
N VAL A 37 4.44 9.76 -9.53
CA VAL A 37 4.93 8.86 -8.47
C VAL A 37 6.22 8.09 -8.81
N GLU A 38 6.85 8.38 -9.94
CA GLU A 38 8.09 7.71 -10.40
C GLU A 38 7.96 6.19 -10.55
N CYS A 39 6.79 5.68 -10.90
CA CYS A 39 6.58 4.24 -11.06
C CYS A 39 7.30 3.63 -12.28
N GLY A 40 7.79 4.47 -13.21
CA GLY A 40 8.53 4.05 -14.40
C GLY A 40 7.71 3.34 -15.47
N ALA A 41 6.39 3.25 -15.36
CA ALA A 41 5.53 2.53 -16.33
C ALA A 41 5.67 3.09 -17.74
N CYS A 42 5.62 4.42 -17.90
CA CYS A 42 5.76 5.10 -19.19
C CYS A 42 7.13 4.87 -19.85
N LEU A 43 8.22 4.81 -19.06
CA LEU A 43 9.55 4.53 -19.56
C LEU A 43 9.68 3.06 -20.00
N ARG A 44 9.19 2.13 -19.17
CA ARG A 44 9.26 0.69 -19.47
C ARG A 44 8.35 0.24 -20.61
N SER A 45 7.32 1.01 -20.93
CA SER A 45 6.44 0.70 -22.07
C SER A 45 7.14 0.80 -23.43
N ALA A 46 8.27 1.53 -23.47
CA ALA A 46 9.08 1.75 -24.68
C ALA A 46 8.26 2.28 -25.88
N VAL A 47 7.17 3.01 -25.62
CA VAL A 47 6.28 3.54 -26.70
C VAL A 47 6.77 4.83 -27.32
N CYS A 48 7.76 5.51 -26.70
CA CYS A 48 8.26 6.77 -27.22
C CYS A 48 9.19 6.53 -28.42
N PRO A 49 8.84 6.95 -29.63
CA PRO A 49 9.64 6.67 -30.83
C PRO A 49 10.96 7.45 -30.88
N VAL A 50 11.14 8.42 -30.00
CA VAL A 50 12.31 9.32 -29.94
C VAL A 50 13.00 9.32 -28.59
N ASP A 51 12.67 8.38 -27.71
CA ASP A 51 13.25 8.23 -26.36
C ASP A 51 13.28 9.54 -25.54
N ALA A 52 12.22 10.34 -25.61
CA ALA A 52 12.15 11.64 -24.95
C ALA A 52 12.00 11.57 -23.42
N PHE A 53 11.87 10.39 -22.79
CA PHE A 53 11.75 10.26 -21.35
C PHE A 53 13.09 10.44 -20.63
N ILE A 54 13.09 11.26 -19.58
CA ILE A 54 14.25 11.47 -18.70
C ILE A 54 13.87 11.02 -17.29
N SER A 55 14.57 10.00 -16.78
CA SER A 55 14.35 9.50 -15.42
C SER A 55 14.89 10.47 -14.38
N GLU A 56 14.09 10.72 -13.35
CA GLU A 56 14.46 11.48 -12.15
C GLU A 56 14.44 10.59 -10.88
N ALA A 57 14.48 9.28 -11.08
CA ALA A 57 14.39 8.29 -10.00
C ALA A 57 15.44 8.49 -8.89
N ALA A 58 16.65 8.89 -9.25
CA ALA A 58 17.73 9.13 -8.28
C ALA A 58 17.46 10.34 -7.36
N GLN A 59 16.73 11.34 -7.84
CA GLN A 59 16.37 12.55 -7.08
C GLN A 59 15.12 12.36 -6.23
N ARG A 60 14.33 11.30 -6.48
CA ARG A 60 13.03 11.06 -5.85
C ARG A 60 12.91 9.63 -5.28
N PRO A 61 13.85 9.20 -4.41
CA PRO A 61 13.98 7.80 -4.01
C PRO A 61 12.76 7.26 -3.26
N PHE A 62 12.05 8.09 -2.48
CA PHE A 62 10.84 7.67 -1.77
C PHE A 62 9.69 7.34 -2.73
N ARG A 63 9.48 8.16 -3.76
CA ARG A 63 8.48 7.87 -4.79
C ARG A 63 8.80 6.55 -5.50
N VAL A 64 10.04 6.36 -5.90
CA VAL A 64 10.49 5.12 -6.53
C VAL A 64 10.29 3.91 -5.63
N GLY A 65 10.71 3.99 -4.36
CA GLY A 65 10.65 2.88 -3.42
C GLY A 65 9.24 2.35 -3.16
N PHE A 66 8.23 3.21 -3.23
CA PHE A 66 6.82 2.85 -3.02
C PHE A 66 5.99 2.78 -4.31
N SER A 67 6.60 2.96 -5.49
CA SER A 67 5.86 3.01 -6.74
C SER A 67 6.44 2.12 -7.83
N ASP A 68 7.74 2.02 -7.95
CA ASP A 68 8.39 1.11 -8.90
C ASP A 68 8.48 -0.29 -8.28
N PRO A 69 7.97 -1.34 -8.93
CA PRO A 69 8.01 -2.70 -8.40
C PRO A 69 9.41 -3.36 -8.45
N LEU A 70 10.35 -2.79 -9.20
CA LEU A 70 11.64 -3.43 -9.46
C LEU A 70 12.72 -3.13 -8.41
N PRO A 71 13.01 -1.85 -8.02
CA PRO A 71 14.07 -1.58 -7.07
C PRO A 71 13.65 -1.81 -5.62
N ALA A 72 14.44 -2.63 -4.92
CA ALA A 72 14.28 -2.86 -3.49
C ALA A 72 15.31 -2.10 -2.64
N LYS A 73 16.11 -1.22 -3.24
CA LYS A 73 17.26 -0.57 -2.57
C LYS A 73 16.89 0.32 -1.39
N LEU A 74 15.73 0.98 -1.44
CA LEU A 74 15.32 1.90 -0.37
C LEU A 74 14.73 1.16 0.83
N THR A 75 13.94 0.12 0.57
CA THR A 75 13.12 -0.57 1.57
C THR A 75 13.72 -1.90 2.02
N GLY A 76 14.70 -2.41 1.31
CA GLY A 76 15.29 -3.73 1.55
C GLY A 76 14.41 -4.91 1.12
N ILE A 77 13.17 -4.66 0.70
CA ILE A 77 12.25 -5.67 0.20
C ILE A 77 11.63 -5.20 -1.11
N ALA A 78 11.24 -6.15 -1.97
CA ALA A 78 10.50 -5.84 -3.16
C ALA A 78 9.03 -5.53 -2.82
N GLY A 79 8.49 -4.44 -3.37
CA GLY A 79 7.10 -4.05 -3.17
C GLY A 79 6.87 -3.11 -1.98
N ARG A 80 5.63 -3.04 -1.50
CA ARG A 80 5.11 -1.98 -0.61
C ARG A 80 4.63 -2.46 0.74
N GLY A 81 4.68 -3.77 0.97
CA GLY A 81 4.30 -4.43 2.22
C GLY A 81 5.09 -5.72 2.40
N THR A 82 4.79 -6.47 3.45
CA THR A 82 5.42 -7.76 3.71
C THR A 82 4.58 -8.93 3.20
N GLU A 83 5.19 -10.13 3.15
CA GLU A 83 4.45 -11.37 2.87
C GLU A 83 3.84 -11.97 4.15
N GLU A 84 4.11 -11.41 5.33
CA GLU A 84 3.67 -11.93 6.63
C GLU A 84 2.14 -12.09 6.69
N MET A 85 1.40 -11.11 6.15
CA MET A 85 -0.06 -11.16 6.10
C MET A 85 -0.61 -12.31 5.27
N LYS A 86 0.17 -12.82 4.31
CA LYS A 86 -0.25 -13.91 3.40
C LYS A 86 0.14 -15.29 3.91
N THR A 87 1.03 -15.36 4.86
CA THR A 87 1.62 -16.61 5.36
C THR A 87 1.45 -16.77 6.86
N ASN A 88 0.42 -16.13 7.42
CA ASN A 88 0.22 -16.11 8.87
C ASN A 88 0.07 -17.49 9.51
N ASP A 89 -0.56 -18.45 8.81
CA ASP A 89 -0.70 -19.82 9.31
C ASP A 89 0.67 -20.53 9.50
N VAL A 90 1.69 -20.04 8.81
CA VAL A 90 3.06 -20.56 8.91
C VAL A 90 3.91 -19.75 9.89
N THR A 91 3.79 -18.41 9.82
CA THR A 91 4.64 -17.51 10.62
C THR A 91 4.09 -17.30 12.04
N GLY A 92 2.78 -17.47 12.23
CA GLY A 92 2.11 -17.20 13.51
C GLY A 92 2.24 -15.76 13.96
N ARG A 93 2.43 -14.81 13.04
CA ARG A 93 2.59 -13.38 13.35
C ARG A 93 1.36 -12.84 14.07
N PHE A 94 0.19 -13.09 13.53
CA PHE A 94 -1.08 -12.73 14.14
C PHE A 94 -1.62 -13.93 14.90
N LYS A 95 -1.65 -13.82 16.21
CA LYS A 95 -2.06 -14.88 17.13
C LYS A 95 -3.56 -15.11 17.15
N LYS A 96 -4.04 -16.23 17.71
CA LYS A 96 -5.46 -16.45 18.00
C LYS A 96 -6.00 -15.31 18.88
N GLY A 97 -7.26 -14.89 18.59
CA GLY A 97 -7.89 -13.75 19.27
C GLY A 97 -7.38 -12.37 18.80
N ARG A 98 -6.52 -12.34 17.78
CA ARG A 98 -6.04 -11.12 17.12
C ARG A 98 -6.44 -11.13 15.65
N ILE A 99 -6.71 -9.95 15.12
CA ILE A 99 -7.01 -9.73 13.70
C ILE A 99 -5.97 -8.78 13.13
N GLY A 100 -5.31 -9.22 12.06
CA GLY A 100 -4.47 -8.38 11.24
C GLY A 100 -5.32 -7.53 10.30
N ILE A 101 -4.90 -6.29 10.09
CA ILE A 101 -5.48 -5.38 9.11
C ILE A 101 -4.36 -4.87 8.22
N ALA A 102 -4.54 -5.02 6.90
CA ALA A 102 -3.76 -4.33 5.89
C ALA A 102 -4.60 -3.23 5.28
N ILE A 103 -4.18 -1.98 5.40
CA ILE A 103 -4.79 -0.82 4.75
C ILE A 103 -3.89 -0.43 3.60
N GLU A 104 -4.45 -0.32 2.39
CA GLU A 104 -3.70 -0.08 1.17
C GLU A 104 -4.06 1.28 0.53
N PRO A 105 -3.60 2.42 1.09
CA PRO A 105 -3.83 3.74 0.50
C PRO A 105 -3.20 3.85 -0.89
N GLY A 106 -3.95 4.49 -1.81
CA GLY A 106 -3.61 4.59 -3.22
C GLY A 106 -4.06 3.40 -4.08
N ARG A 107 -4.76 2.42 -3.51
CA ARG A 107 -5.35 1.30 -4.25
C ARG A 107 -6.89 1.32 -4.21
N PRO A 108 -7.53 1.09 -5.38
CA PRO A 108 -6.95 0.91 -6.72
C PRO A 108 -6.34 2.21 -7.28
N GLY A 109 -5.24 2.09 -7.98
CA GLY A 109 -4.46 2.96 -8.86
C GLY A 109 -4.63 4.49 -8.84
N THR A 110 -4.89 5.11 -7.68
CA THR A 110 -5.05 6.57 -7.56
C THR A 110 -3.81 7.27 -7.01
N GLY A 111 -2.89 6.49 -6.40
CA GLY A 111 -1.79 7.04 -5.63
C GLY A 111 -2.25 7.64 -4.30
N ALA A 112 -1.30 7.88 -3.39
CA ALA A 112 -1.55 8.54 -2.12
C ALA A 112 -0.34 9.39 -1.71
N ARG A 113 -0.60 10.49 -1.01
CA ARG A 113 0.46 11.30 -0.38
C ARG A 113 0.72 10.80 1.04
N PHE A 114 1.96 10.93 1.51
CA PHE A 114 2.29 10.48 2.85
C PHE A 114 1.53 11.21 3.94
N TYR A 115 1.10 12.46 3.75
CA TYR A 115 0.25 13.15 4.74
C TYR A 115 -1.14 12.50 4.88
N ASP A 116 -1.70 11.88 3.83
CA ASP A 116 -2.95 11.11 3.93
C ASP A 116 -2.70 9.72 4.54
N ILE A 117 -1.58 9.10 4.20
CA ILE A 117 -1.15 7.84 4.82
C ILE A 117 -0.93 8.06 6.33
N GLU A 118 -0.36 9.20 6.74
CA GLU A 118 -0.16 9.56 8.15
C GLU A 118 -1.47 9.63 8.93
N LYS A 119 -2.54 10.20 8.36
CA LYS A 119 -3.85 10.22 9.02
C LYS A 119 -4.33 8.81 9.36
N LEU A 120 -4.14 7.87 8.44
CA LEU A 120 -4.49 6.46 8.65
C LEU A 120 -3.61 5.81 9.74
N THR A 121 -2.30 6.03 9.70
CA THR A 121 -1.37 5.45 10.70
C THR A 121 -1.57 6.04 12.09
N ILE A 122 -1.85 7.34 12.22
CA ILE A 122 -2.19 8.00 13.49
C ILE A 122 -3.47 7.39 14.07
N ALA A 123 -4.51 7.26 13.25
CA ALA A 123 -5.78 6.69 13.70
C ALA A 123 -5.60 5.24 14.22
N MET A 124 -4.81 4.43 13.52
CA MET A 124 -4.52 3.07 13.97
C MET A 124 -3.66 3.04 15.24
N ALA A 125 -2.66 3.92 15.36
CA ALA A 125 -1.85 4.05 16.57
C ALA A 125 -2.70 4.42 17.81
N GLN A 126 -3.64 5.36 17.64
CA GLN A 126 -4.57 5.77 18.72
C GLN A 126 -5.47 4.62 19.20
N LEU A 127 -5.78 3.66 18.33
CA LEU A 127 -6.52 2.44 18.69
C LEU A 127 -5.62 1.40 19.38
N GLY A 128 -4.32 1.65 19.49
CA GLY A 128 -3.35 0.72 20.06
C GLY A 128 -2.98 -0.41 19.09
N ALA A 129 -2.90 -0.12 17.80
CA ALA A 129 -2.41 -1.07 16.80
C ALA A 129 -0.97 -1.48 17.05
N HIS A 130 -0.67 -2.76 16.84
CA HIS A 130 0.70 -3.24 16.73
C HIS A 130 1.08 -3.27 15.25
N PHE A 131 1.97 -2.39 14.84
CA PHE A 131 2.43 -2.31 13.45
C PHE A 131 3.49 -3.38 13.15
N GLU A 132 3.44 -3.92 11.92
CA GLU A 132 4.44 -4.87 11.44
C GLU A 132 5.83 -4.20 11.33
N PRO A 133 6.82 -4.61 12.14
CA PRO A 133 8.09 -3.90 12.21
C PRO A 133 8.95 -4.02 10.94
N LYS A 134 8.76 -5.06 10.14
CA LYS A 134 9.51 -5.26 8.88
C LYS A 134 8.85 -4.54 7.68
N ASN A 135 7.70 -3.93 7.90
CA ASN A 135 7.02 -3.20 6.82
C ASN A 135 7.79 -1.92 6.47
N PRO A 136 8.02 -1.63 5.17
CA PRO A 136 8.74 -0.44 4.73
C PRO A 136 8.18 0.86 5.27
N LEU A 137 6.86 0.98 5.37
CA LEU A 137 6.21 2.18 5.90
C LEU A 137 6.48 2.33 7.41
N THR A 138 6.43 1.23 8.17
CA THR A 138 6.69 1.25 9.61
C THR A 138 8.09 1.79 9.94
N MET A 139 9.07 1.56 9.07
CA MET A 139 10.43 2.11 9.24
C MET A 139 10.49 3.64 9.05
N LEU A 140 9.47 4.24 8.47
CA LEU A 140 9.39 5.67 8.19
C LEU A 140 8.57 6.44 9.23
N MET A 141 8.01 5.76 10.25
CA MET A 141 7.10 6.37 11.21
C MET A 141 7.52 6.10 12.66
N ASP A 142 6.96 6.88 13.57
CA ASP A 142 6.93 6.58 15.00
C ASP A 142 5.74 5.65 15.27
N VAL A 143 6.00 4.41 15.63
CA VAL A 143 4.97 3.38 15.86
C VAL A 143 4.04 3.68 17.04
N LYS A 144 4.44 4.55 17.99
CA LYS A 144 3.60 4.92 19.13
C LYS A 144 2.55 5.97 18.76
N THR A 145 2.93 6.90 17.91
CA THR A 145 2.06 8.02 17.51
C THR A 145 1.45 7.86 16.14
N GLY A 146 1.99 6.99 15.30
CA GLY A 146 1.63 6.85 13.89
C GLY A 146 2.19 7.95 12.99
N LYS A 147 2.93 8.92 13.53
CA LYS A 147 3.48 10.04 12.76
C LYS A 147 4.60 9.60 11.83
N ILE A 148 4.51 10.03 10.59
CA ILE A 148 5.53 9.80 9.56
C ILE A 148 6.59 10.91 9.63
N LYS A 149 7.80 10.63 9.14
CA LYS A 149 8.90 11.61 9.07
C LYS A 149 8.47 12.83 8.26
N GLU A 150 8.57 14.03 8.83
CA GLU A 150 8.07 15.29 8.23
C GLU A 150 8.61 15.56 6.82
N GLY A 151 9.88 15.27 6.57
CA GLY A 151 10.54 15.57 5.29
C GLY A 151 9.96 14.83 4.06
N ILE A 152 9.05 13.88 4.26
CA ILE A 152 8.45 13.07 3.17
C ILE A 152 6.94 13.22 3.05
N LEU A 153 6.28 13.98 3.90
CA LEU A 153 4.81 14.06 3.95
C LEU A 153 4.19 14.48 2.62
N ASN A 154 4.84 15.34 1.86
CA ASN A 154 4.35 15.79 0.54
C ASN A 154 4.65 14.82 -0.60
N GLU A 155 5.44 13.77 -0.35
CA GLU A 155 5.75 12.80 -1.40
C GLU A 155 4.50 11.99 -1.76
N LYS A 156 4.22 11.91 -3.06
CA LYS A 156 3.15 11.07 -3.61
C LYS A 156 3.72 9.74 -4.08
N VAL A 157 3.08 8.64 -3.72
CA VAL A 157 3.48 7.28 -4.08
C VAL A 157 2.33 6.52 -4.73
N MET A 158 2.63 5.46 -5.47
CA MET A 158 1.60 4.63 -6.11
C MET A 158 0.65 4.02 -5.07
N SER A 159 1.21 3.48 -4.02
CA SER A 159 0.49 3.03 -2.82
C SER A 159 1.48 2.70 -1.72
N ALA A 160 1.00 2.67 -0.48
CA ALA A 160 1.67 2.02 0.63
C ALA A 160 0.81 0.87 1.16
N VAL A 161 1.34 0.07 2.07
CA VAL A 161 0.57 -0.91 2.83
C VAL A 161 0.84 -0.67 4.31
N ILE A 162 -0.20 -0.35 5.07
CA ILE A 162 -0.14 -0.29 6.53
C ILE A 162 -0.51 -1.67 7.03
N GLU A 163 0.42 -2.35 7.67
CA GLU A 163 0.20 -3.69 8.22
C GLU A 163 0.23 -3.61 9.74
N CYS A 164 -0.89 -3.94 10.37
CA CYS A 164 -1.01 -3.91 11.84
C CYS A 164 -2.02 -4.96 12.32
N ASP A 165 -2.03 -5.20 13.63
CA ASP A 165 -2.98 -6.12 14.25
C ASP A 165 -3.58 -5.54 15.54
N PHE A 166 -4.77 -6.04 15.88
CA PHE A 166 -5.53 -5.71 17.08
C PHE A 166 -6.07 -6.96 17.77
N SER A 167 -6.57 -6.82 19.00
CA SER A 167 -7.48 -7.81 19.56
C SER A 167 -8.76 -7.90 18.72
N GLU A 168 -9.29 -9.10 18.55
CA GLU A 168 -10.49 -9.37 17.72
C GLU A 168 -11.68 -8.45 18.06
N GLY A 169 -11.89 -8.15 19.35
CA GLY A 169 -12.96 -7.27 19.79
C GLY A 169 -12.87 -5.82 19.30
N LYS A 170 -11.71 -5.38 18.79
CA LYS A 170 -11.51 -4.02 18.26
C LYS A 170 -11.80 -3.88 16.75
N LEU A 171 -12.14 -4.96 16.05
CA LEU A 171 -12.33 -4.89 14.61
C LEU A 171 -13.39 -3.84 14.21
N LYS A 172 -14.53 -3.83 14.89
CA LYS A 172 -15.59 -2.84 14.60
C LYS A 172 -15.10 -1.42 14.80
N GLU A 173 -14.46 -1.14 15.93
CA GLU A 173 -13.92 0.18 16.22
C GLU A 173 -12.89 0.62 15.18
N ALA A 174 -12.04 -0.31 14.72
CA ALA A 174 -11.05 -0.04 13.68
C ALA A 174 -11.71 0.31 12.34
N ILE A 175 -12.74 -0.44 11.91
CA ILE A 175 -13.47 -0.14 10.67
C ILE A 175 -14.20 1.20 10.78
N ASP A 176 -14.94 1.43 11.85
CA ASP A 176 -15.67 2.70 12.09
C ASP A 176 -14.70 3.91 12.12
N THR A 177 -13.48 3.71 12.60
CA THR A 177 -12.44 4.74 12.60
C THR A 177 -11.91 4.99 11.20
N LEU A 178 -11.66 3.93 10.42
CA LEU A 178 -11.21 4.05 9.03
C LEU A 178 -12.26 4.73 8.15
N ASP A 179 -13.56 4.45 8.36
CA ASP A 179 -14.64 5.13 7.66
C ASP A 179 -14.61 6.65 7.90
N LYS A 180 -14.38 7.08 9.15
CA LYS A 180 -14.25 8.50 9.50
C LYS A 180 -12.99 9.15 8.88
N VAL A 181 -11.88 8.40 8.82
CA VAL A 181 -10.64 8.90 8.21
C VAL A 181 -10.79 8.98 6.69
N ALA A 182 -11.58 8.09 6.08
CA ALA A 182 -11.85 8.12 4.64
C ALA A 182 -12.43 9.47 4.17
N GLU A 183 -13.21 10.15 5.01
CA GLU A 183 -13.74 11.49 4.72
C GLU A 183 -12.68 12.62 4.78
N GLN A 184 -11.48 12.31 5.31
CA GLN A 184 -10.43 13.30 5.57
C GLN A 184 -9.22 13.16 4.64
N VAL A 185 -9.16 12.08 3.86
CA VAL A 185 -8.05 11.78 2.96
C VAL A 185 -8.44 12.00 1.50
N ASP A 186 -7.49 12.49 0.71
CA ASP A 186 -7.64 12.66 -0.73
C ASP A 186 -7.03 11.46 -1.50
N CYS A 187 -7.38 10.27 -1.04
CA CYS A 187 -6.99 9.02 -1.71
C CYS A 187 -8.00 7.91 -1.45
N VAL A 188 -8.05 6.96 -2.36
CA VAL A 188 -8.80 5.71 -2.15
C VAL A 188 -7.91 4.71 -1.40
N PHE A 189 -8.49 3.92 -0.51
CA PHE A 189 -7.81 2.80 0.10
C PHE A 189 -8.70 1.57 0.21
N SER A 190 -8.09 0.41 0.14
CA SER A 190 -8.74 -0.88 0.42
C SER A 190 -8.29 -1.42 1.77
N ILE A 191 -9.11 -2.29 2.36
CA ILE A 191 -8.83 -2.93 3.64
C ILE A 191 -8.88 -4.43 3.43
N ALA A 192 -7.85 -5.14 3.92
CA ALA A 192 -7.86 -6.58 4.03
C ALA A 192 -7.77 -6.99 5.50
N CYS A 193 -8.62 -7.93 5.90
CA CYS A 193 -8.60 -8.51 7.25
C CYS A 193 -7.93 -9.89 7.19
N ILE A 194 -7.07 -10.16 8.16
CA ILE A 194 -6.30 -11.40 8.26
C ILE A 194 -6.55 -12.02 9.63
N GLY A 195 -6.89 -13.29 9.66
CA GLY A 195 -7.01 -14.08 10.86
C GLY A 195 -6.25 -15.39 10.72
N ARG A 196 -6.01 -16.06 11.84
CA ARG A 196 -5.50 -17.41 11.82
C ARG A 196 -6.65 -18.39 11.62
N THR A 197 -6.48 -19.36 10.73
CA THR A 197 -7.46 -20.41 10.51
C THR A 197 -7.58 -21.35 11.71
N GLU A 198 -8.77 -21.87 11.96
CA GLU A 198 -9.02 -22.92 12.93
C GLU A 198 -8.62 -24.29 12.36
N ALA A 199 -8.54 -25.29 13.24
CA ALA A 199 -8.18 -26.66 12.84
C ALA A 199 -9.14 -27.28 11.81
N ASP A 200 -10.39 -26.83 11.76
CA ASP A 200 -11.40 -27.24 10.78
C ASP A 200 -11.32 -26.46 9.45
N GLY A 201 -10.32 -25.57 9.30
CA GLY A 201 -10.14 -24.70 8.14
C GLY A 201 -11.03 -23.47 8.11
N SER A 202 -11.87 -23.25 9.12
CA SER A 202 -12.70 -22.05 9.20
C SER A 202 -11.85 -20.81 9.52
N VAL A 203 -12.32 -19.65 9.05
CA VAL A 203 -11.64 -18.36 9.24
C VAL A 203 -12.43 -17.54 10.28
N PRO A 204 -11.91 -17.38 11.51
CA PRO A 204 -12.62 -16.69 12.59
C PRO A 204 -13.07 -15.28 12.23
N VAL A 205 -12.24 -14.52 11.50
CA VAL A 205 -12.54 -13.15 11.09
C VAL A 205 -13.82 -13.06 10.24
N GLU A 206 -14.13 -14.06 9.44
CA GLU A 206 -15.40 -14.10 8.69
C GLU A 206 -16.62 -14.10 9.62
N LYS A 207 -16.56 -14.87 10.71
CA LYS A 207 -17.66 -14.92 11.69
C LYS A 207 -17.88 -13.56 12.33
N VAL A 208 -16.79 -12.84 12.61
CA VAL A 208 -16.83 -11.49 13.16
C VAL A 208 -17.43 -10.51 12.15
N LEU A 209 -16.95 -10.50 10.91
CA LEU A 209 -17.45 -9.62 9.85
C LEU A 209 -18.95 -9.86 9.59
N LYS A 210 -19.38 -11.12 9.50
CA LYS A 210 -20.80 -11.50 9.34
C LYS A 210 -21.66 -10.99 10.53
N LYS A 211 -21.19 -11.20 11.76
CA LYS A 211 -21.89 -10.72 12.97
C LYS A 211 -22.03 -9.21 13.01
N LEU A 212 -21.03 -8.48 12.50
CA LEU A 212 -21.03 -7.01 12.45
C LEU A 212 -21.77 -6.45 11.23
N GLY A 213 -22.20 -7.31 10.28
CA GLY A 213 -22.86 -6.88 9.05
C GLY A 213 -21.91 -6.14 8.08
N ILE A 214 -20.60 -6.36 8.22
CA ILE A 214 -19.58 -5.72 7.36
C ILE A 214 -19.49 -6.52 6.05
N PRO A 215 -19.75 -5.90 4.89
CA PRO A 215 -19.61 -6.57 3.60
C PRO A 215 -18.13 -6.89 3.31
N TYR A 216 -17.87 -8.05 2.77
CA TYR A 216 -16.53 -8.48 2.39
C TYR A 216 -16.58 -9.43 1.21
N TYR A 217 -15.46 -9.60 0.51
CA TYR A 217 -15.31 -10.58 -0.56
C TYR A 217 -14.88 -11.92 0.02
N PRO A 218 -15.73 -12.96 -0.03
CA PRO A 218 -15.43 -14.27 0.56
C PRO A 218 -14.29 -15.00 -0.18
N ASN A 219 -14.07 -14.68 -1.44
CA ASN A 219 -12.97 -15.20 -2.27
C ASN A 219 -11.73 -14.29 -2.22
N GLY A 220 -11.52 -13.61 -1.12
CA GLY A 220 -10.30 -12.87 -0.86
C GLY A 220 -9.07 -13.78 -0.97
N LYS A 221 -7.90 -13.19 -1.00
CA LYS A 221 -6.65 -13.90 -1.19
C LYS A 221 -6.44 -14.96 -0.12
N THR A 222 -6.52 -16.24 -0.50
CA THR A 222 -6.27 -17.39 0.38
C THR A 222 -4.89 -17.96 0.06
N ASN A 223 -4.02 -18.04 1.07
CA ASN A 223 -2.75 -18.74 0.98
C ASN A 223 -2.80 -19.98 1.89
N LEU A 224 -2.54 -21.14 1.31
CA LEU A 224 -2.39 -22.38 2.05
C LEU A 224 -0.90 -22.61 2.33
N GLY A 225 -0.55 -22.77 3.59
CA GLY A 225 0.82 -23.08 4.04
C GLY A 225 1.19 -24.53 3.77
N MET A 226 1.06 -25.01 2.54
CA MET A 226 1.30 -26.40 2.18
C MET A 226 2.73 -26.83 2.47
N GLY A 227 2.86 -28.02 3.10
CA GLY A 227 4.15 -28.62 3.39
C GLY A 227 4.93 -27.98 4.54
N ARG A 228 4.30 -27.11 5.31
CA ARG A 228 4.93 -26.49 6.49
C ARG A 228 4.09 -26.68 7.74
N PRO A 229 4.72 -26.87 8.91
CA PRO A 229 4.00 -26.94 10.17
C PRO A 229 3.37 -25.60 10.51
N LEU A 230 2.28 -25.63 11.27
CA LEU A 230 1.75 -24.45 11.93
C LEU A 230 2.79 -23.87 12.89
N ALA A 231 2.75 -22.57 13.12
CA ALA A 231 3.63 -21.93 14.10
C ALA A 231 3.38 -22.53 15.51
N GLU A 232 4.46 -22.87 16.20
CA GLU A 232 4.38 -23.40 17.54
C GLU A 232 3.76 -22.40 18.52
N GLY A 233 3.04 -22.89 19.51
CA GLY A 233 2.53 -22.09 20.62
C GLY A 233 1.08 -21.59 20.50
N ASP A 234 0.35 -22.01 19.47
CA ASP A 234 -1.06 -21.60 19.28
C ASP A 234 -2.03 -22.80 19.17
N MET A 235 -1.63 -23.96 19.67
CA MET A 235 -2.55 -25.11 19.80
C MET A 235 -3.29 -25.07 21.14
#